data_e66b6c6d6788ec3475331ca675baeb20
#
_entry.id   e66b6c6d6788ec3475331ca675baeb20
#
_cell.length_a   1.000
_cell.length_b   1.000
_cell.length_c   1.000
_cell.angle_alpha   90.00
_cell.angle_beta   90.00
_cell.angle_gamma   90.00
#
_symmetry.space_group_name_H-M   'P 1'
#
loop_
_entity.id
_entity.type
_entity.pdbx_description
1 polymer ?
#
loop_
_entity_poly.entity_id
_entity_poly.type
_entity_poly.pdbx_seq_one_letter_code
_entity_poly.pdbx_strand_id
1 'polypeptide(L)'
;CKYQIIANDMLGGGLPAKKRANMLMDYLEALVELYPQCEAVYNLNSGKLIMADDIRKKEITGVDRFISYAVNARFFNIYGTEDCVVDTLGLSLLYIEDLQYHFHDIDPNLVVNHAYNLASYLLNNDNPMKDGDTVDGIRNGRIVQDIQWKCQYEDALIQPARAVLDICMGKYAAGYRG
;
A
#
# COMPACT_ATOMS: atom_id res chain seq x y z
N CYS A 1 10.76 -23.93 2.41
CA CYS A 1 11.13 -23.80 3.85
C CYS A 1 10.82 -25.10 4.59
N LYS A 2 11.68 -25.49 5.53
CA LYS A 2 11.47 -26.70 6.36
C LYS A 2 10.53 -26.43 7.53
N TYR A 3 10.51 -25.21 8.01
CA TYR A 3 9.67 -24.75 9.12
C TYR A 3 9.03 -23.42 8.78
N GLN A 4 7.87 -23.17 9.37
CA GLN A 4 7.15 -21.90 9.24
C GLN A 4 6.62 -21.52 10.62
N ILE A 5 6.67 -20.24 10.95
CA ILE A 5 6.08 -19.64 12.13
C ILE A 5 4.96 -18.75 11.66
N ILE A 6 3.76 -18.93 12.21
CA ILE A 6 2.60 -18.10 11.92
C ILE A 6 2.39 -17.18 13.13
N ALA A 7 2.42 -15.88 12.88
CA ALA A 7 2.08 -14.85 13.85
C ALA A 7 0.76 -14.19 13.45
N ASN A 8 -0.11 -13.95 14.42
CA ASN A 8 -1.44 -13.40 14.19
C ASN A 8 -1.80 -12.35 15.24
N ASP A 9 -2.34 -11.22 14.82
CA ASP A 9 -2.91 -10.21 15.69
C ASP A 9 -4.43 -10.40 15.77
N MET A 10 -4.92 -10.85 16.92
CA MET A 10 -6.34 -11.08 17.17
C MET A 10 -7.01 -9.94 17.95
N LEU A 11 -6.27 -9.07 18.62
CA LEU A 11 -6.81 -8.11 19.59
C LEU A 11 -6.48 -6.66 19.28
N GLY A 12 -5.61 -6.39 18.31
CA GLY A 12 -5.15 -5.04 17.99
C GLY A 12 -6.16 -4.15 17.26
N GLY A 13 -7.33 -4.67 16.88
CA GLY A 13 -8.35 -3.95 16.13
C GLY A 13 -8.89 -2.68 16.80
N GLY A 14 -8.79 -2.55 18.13
CA GLY A 14 -9.18 -1.35 18.86
C GLY A 14 -8.08 -0.30 19.02
N LEU A 15 -6.88 -0.54 18.49
CA LEU A 15 -5.77 0.41 18.57
C LEU A 15 -5.84 1.46 17.44
N PRO A 16 -5.45 2.72 17.71
CA PRO A 16 -5.20 3.70 16.64
C PRO A 16 -4.22 3.15 15.60
N ALA A 17 -4.45 3.46 14.31
CA ALA A 17 -3.70 2.91 13.18
C ALA A 17 -2.17 2.95 13.35
N LYS A 18 -1.61 4.10 13.74
CA LYS A 18 -0.16 4.25 13.98
C LYS A 18 0.36 3.37 15.11
N LYS A 19 -0.40 3.23 16.20
CA LYS A 19 -0.01 2.36 17.32
C LYS A 19 -0.02 0.91 16.90
N ARG A 20 -1.07 0.50 16.16
CA ARG A 20 -1.19 -0.85 15.63
C ARG A 20 -0.07 -1.16 14.63
N ALA A 21 0.21 -0.23 13.70
CA ALA A 21 1.30 -0.37 12.75
C ALA A 21 2.66 -0.59 13.46
N ASN A 22 3.00 0.25 14.43
CA ASN A 22 4.25 0.10 15.18
C ASN A 22 4.29 -1.22 15.95
N MET A 23 3.21 -1.58 16.67
CA MET A 23 3.14 -2.85 17.42
C MET A 23 3.38 -4.06 16.52
N LEU A 24 2.76 -4.09 15.32
CA LEU A 24 2.93 -5.18 14.38
C LEU A 24 4.37 -5.26 13.86
N MET A 25 4.99 -4.11 13.60
CA MET A 25 6.37 -4.05 13.12
C MET A 25 7.39 -4.38 14.20
N ASP A 26 7.20 -3.90 15.43
CA ASP A 26 8.04 -4.27 16.58
C ASP A 26 7.99 -5.78 16.82
N TYR A 27 6.80 -6.37 16.72
CA TYR A 27 6.62 -7.82 16.87
C TYR A 27 7.30 -8.59 15.73
N LEU A 28 7.16 -8.12 14.48
CA LEU A 28 7.81 -8.71 13.32
C LEU A 28 9.33 -8.70 13.44
N GLU A 29 9.91 -7.56 13.81
CA GLU A 29 11.36 -7.40 14.03
C GLU A 29 11.84 -8.32 15.15
N ALA A 30 11.13 -8.38 16.27
CA ALA A 30 11.46 -9.28 17.38
C ALA A 30 11.45 -10.76 16.96
N LEU A 31 10.47 -11.18 16.14
CA LEU A 31 10.44 -12.55 15.61
C LEU A 31 11.63 -12.85 14.70
N VAL A 32 11.97 -11.91 13.80
CA VAL A 32 13.09 -12.08 12.88
C VAL A 32 14.45 -12.12 13.62
N GLU A 33 14.59 -11.39 14.72
CA GLU A 33 15.75 -11.43 15.61
C GLU A 33 15.82 -12.75 16.41
N LEU A 34 14.67 -13.18 16.96
CA LEU A 34 14.59 -14.42 17.75
C LEU A 34 14.90 -15.66 16.91
N TYR A 35 14.62 -15.62 15.61
CA TYR A 35 14.87 -16.70 14.67
C TYR A 35 15.88 -16.28 13.60
N PRO A 36 17.19 -16.27 13.91
CA PRO A 36 18.23 -15.79 12.97
C PRO A 36 18.30 -16.57 11.65
N GLN A 37 17.79 -17.83 11.62
CA GLN A 37 17.67 -18.65 10.42
C GLN A 37 16.41 -18.36 9.60
N CYS A 38 15.59 -17.36 10.00
CA CYS A 38 14.47 -16.89 9.18
C CYS A 38 15.01 -16.29 7.89
N GLU A 39 14.58 -16.81 6.75
CA GLU A 39 15.00 -16.33 5.42
C GLU A 39 14.08 -15.26 4.87
N ALA A 40 12.77 -15.39 5.07
CA ALA A 40 11.79 -14.47 4.54
C ALA A 40 10.54 -14.40 5.41
N VAL A 41 9.84 -13.29 5.31
CA VAL A 41 8.52 -13.05 5.91
C VAL A 41 7.49 -12.90 4.80
N TYR A 42 6.39 -13.63 4.92
CA TYR A 42 5.26 -13.53 4.01
C TYR A 42 4.05 -12.96 4.74
N ASN A 43 3.58 -11.80 4.29
CA ASN A 43 2.40 -11.17 4.83
C ASN A 43 1.15 -11.73 4.14
N LEU A 44 0.36 -12.52 4.87
CA LEU A 44 -0.82 -13.22 4.34
C LEU A 44 -1.91 -12.26 3.83
N ASN A 45 -2.05 -11.06 4.43
CA ASN A 45 -3.12 -10.13 4.08
C ASN A 45 -2.83 -9.37 2.78
N SER A 46 -1.56 -9.10 2.50
CA SER A 46 -1.16 -8.34 1.30
C SER A 46 -0.50 -9.20 0.22
N GLY A 47 -0.13 -10.45 0.56
CA GLY A 47 0.67 -11.28 -0.33
C GLY A 47 2.12 -10.79 -0.51
N LYS A 48 2.58 -9.89 0.37
CA LYS A 48 3.94 -9.36 0.28
C LYS A 48 4.94 -10.33 0.87
N LEU A 49 5.98 -10.61 0.11
CA LEU A 49 7.17 -11.35 0.55
C LEU A 49 8.33 -10.37 0.72
N ILE A 50 9.01 -10.43 1.85
CA ILE A 50 10.21 -9.63 2.12
C ILE A 50 11.30 -10.53 2.71
N MET A 51 12.55 -10.26 2.35
CA MET A 51 13.68 -10.99 2.94
C MET A 51 13.90 -10.56 4.39
N ALA A 52 14.15 -11.52 5.28
CA ALA A 52 14.37 -11.22 6.68
C ALA A 52 15.61 -10.34 6.90
N ASP A 53 16.62 -10.43 6.02
CA ASP A 53 17.80 -9.58 6.08
C ASP A 53 17.48 -8.10 5.83
N ASP A 54 16.48 -7.77 5.01
CA ASP A 54 16.07 -6.38 4.80
C ASP A 54 15.41 -5.79 6.06
N ILE A 55 14.68 -6.62 6.81
CA ILE A 55 14.12 -6.23 8.11
C ILE A 55 15.24 -6.03 9.14
N ARG A 56 16.25 -6.91 9.18
CA ARG A 56 17.38 -6.85 10.10
C ARG A 56 18.23 -5.60 9.94
N LYS A 57 18.29 -5.02 8.74
CA LYS A 57 19.05 -3.78 8.48
C LYS A 57 18.51 -2.57 9.26
N LYS A 58 17.23 -2.57 9.61
CA LYS A 58 16.55 -1.47 10.36
C LYS A 58 16.74 -0.08 9.72
N GLU A 59 16.80 -0.03 8.38
CA GLU A 59 16.99 1.22 7.63
C GLU A 59 15.75 2.10 7.66
N ILE A 60 14.56 1.50 7.87
CA ILE A 60 13.27 2.18 7.91
C ILE A 60 12.80 2.22 9.37
N THR A 61 12.25 3.35 9.78
CA THR A 61 11.82 3.57 11.16
C THR A 61 10.36 4.03 11.24
N GLY A 62 9.80 3.99 12.46
CA GLY A 62 8.44 4.46 12.71
C GLY A 62 7.39 3.67 11.95
N VAL A 63 6.30 4.34 11.58
CA VAL A 63 5.14 3.72 10.91
C VAL A 63 5.44 3.36 9.45
N ASP A 64 6.44 3.97 8.82
CA ASP A 64 6.83 3.67 7.44
C ASP A 64 7.36 2.25 7.27
N ARG A 65 7.80 1.59 8.35
CA ARG A 65 8.08 0.14 8.38
C ARG A 65 6.85 -0.66 7.92
N PHE A 66 5.65 -0.29 8.38
CA PHE A 66 4.44 -0.98 7.98
C PHE A 66 4.18 -0.86 6.48
N ILE A 67 4.31 0.35 5.93
CA ILE A 67 4.17 0.58 4.49
C ILE A 67 5.19 -0.26 3.71
N SER A 68 6.44 -0.26 4.15
CA SER A 68 7.52 -0.96 3.47
C SER A 68 7.44 -2.49 3.61
N TYR A 69 7.04 -3.02 4.78
CA TYR A 69 7.12 -4.44 5.07
C TYR A 69 5.78 -5.17 4.92
N ALA A 70 4.64 -4.48 5.05
CA ALA A 70 3.33 -5.09 5.05
C ALA A 70 2.43 -4.69 3.87
N VAL A 71 2.61 -3.50 3.29
CA VAL A 71 1.80 -3.07 2.15
C VAL A 71 2.43 -3.53 0.84
N ASN A 72 1.62 -4.15 -0.02
CA ASN A 72 2.01 -4.65 -1.33
C ASN A 72 1.35 -3.83 -2.43
N ALA A 73 2.12 -3.15 -3.27
CA ALA A 73 1.63 -2.54 -4.50
C ALA A 73 1.69 -3.59 -5.63
N ARG A 74 0.55 -3.80 -6.29
CA ARG A 74 0.40 -4.77 -7.37
C ARG A 74 0.18 -4.03 -8.68
N PHE A 75 0.66 -4.62 -9.77
CA PHE A 75 0.50 -4.08 -11.13
C PHE A 75 -0.19 -5.11 -12.04
N PHE A 76 -1.15 -4.64 -12.84
CA PHE A 76 -1.91 -5.46 -13.78
C PHE A 76 -2.08 -4.72 -15.12
N ASN A 77 -1.93 -5.46 -16.21
CA ASN A 77 -2.39 -5.02 -17.53
C ASN A 77 -3.83 -5.49 -17.75
N ILE A 78 -4.68 -4.63 -18.28
CA ILE A 78 -6.05 -4.98 -18.62
C ILE A 78 -6.08 -5.60 -20.02
N TYR A 79 -6.50 -6.85 -20.08
CA TYR A 79 -6.52 -7.61 -21.34
C TYR A 79 -7.38 -6.93 -22.42
N GLY A 80 -6.82 -6.77 -23.63
CA GLY A 80 -7.50 -6.17 -24.77
C GLY A 80 -7.52 -4.64 -24.82
N THR A 81 -6.81 -3.99 -23.90
CA THR A 81 -6.63 -2.53 -23.87
C THR A 81 -5.14 -2.18 -23.63
N GLU A 82 -4.83 -0.89 -23.65
CA GLU A 82 -3.52 -0.37 -23.19
C GLU A 82 -3.59 0.11 -21.72
N ASP A 83 -4.73 -0.13 -21.06
CA ASP A 83 -4.95 0.30 -19.69
C ASP A 83 -4.23 -0.60 -18.69
N CYS A 84 -3.82 0.02 -17.61
CA CYS A 84 -3.15 -0.62 -16.48
C CYS A 84 -3.87 -0.32 -15.18
N VAL A 85 -3.72 -1.20 -14.20
CA VAL A 85 -4.13 -0.97 -12.82
C VAL A 85 -2.94 -1.14 -11.89
N VAL A 86 -2.75 -0.19 -11.00
CA VAL A 86 -1.94 -0.34 -9.79
C VAL A 86 -2.90 -0.29 -8.61
N ASP A 87 -2.79 -1.25 -7.72
CA ASP A 87 -3.50 -1.21 -6.44
C ASP A 87 -2.58 -1.57 -5.27
N THR A 88 -3.03 -1.28 -4.06
CA THR A 88 -2.34 -1.73 -2.85
C THR A 88 -3.16 -2.78 -2.12
N LEU A 89 -2.47 -3.65 -1.37
CA LEU A 89 -3.06 -4.53 -0.37
C LEU A 89 -2.32 -4.38 0.95
N GLY A 90 -3.06 -4.32 2.05
CA GLY A 90 -2.52 -4.34 3.40
C GLY A 90 -2.87 -3.15 4.26
N LEU A 91 -3.29 -2.01 3.70
CA LEU A 91 -3.72 -0.84 4.46
C LEU A 91 -4.98 -1.14 5.28
N SER A 92 -5.85 -2.00 4.78
CA SER A 92 -7.08 -2.43 5.43
C SER A 92 -6.86 -3.07 6.82
N LEU A 93 -5.67 -3.61 7.09
CA LEU A 93 -5.29 -4.03 8.45
C LEU A 93 -5.32 -2.89 9.46
N LEU A 94 -5.13 -1.67 9.01
CA LEU A 94 -5.14 -0.46 9.83
C LEU A 94 -6.44 0.33 9.71
N TYR A 95 -7.48 -0.25 9.09
CA TYR A 95 -8.75 0.43 8.77
C TYR A 95 -8.55 1.66 7.88
N ILE A 96 -7.54 1.62 7.00
CA ILE A 96 -7.32 2.55 5.91
C ILE A 96 -7.63 1.80 4.62
N GLU A 97 -8.40 2.39 3.73
CA GLU A 97 -8.72 1.79 2.44
C GLU A 97 -7.46 1.63 1.60
N ASP A 98 -7.37 0.51 0.89
CA ASP A 98 -6.31 0.30 -0.09
C ASP A 98 -6.47 1.28 -1.25
N LEU A 99 -5.37 1.62 -1.91
CA LEU A 99 -5.34 2.56 -3.03
C LEU A 99 -5.56 1.83 -4.35
N GLN A 100 -6.18 2.51 -5.32
CA GLN A 100 -6.34 2.04 -6.69
C GLN A 100 -6.06 3.15 -7.69
N TYR A 101 -5.40 2.80 -8.79
CA TYR A 101 -5.10 3.66 -9.94
C TYR A 101 -5.45 2.86 -11.19
N HIS A 102 -6.38 3.36 -12.01
CA HIS A 102 -6.69 2.81 -13.32
C HIS A 102 -6.26 3.83 -14.38
N PHE A 103 -5.28 3.48 -15.21
CA PHE A 103 -4.53 4.46 -16.00
C PHE A 103 -3.96 3.90 -17.30
N HIS A 104 -3.51 4.81 -18.18
CA HIS A 104 -2.71 4.57 -19.38
C HIS A 104 -1.61 5.64 -19.54
N ASP A 105 -0.70 5.46 -20.49
CA ASP A 105 0.30 6.47 -20.96
C ASP A 105 1.23 7.05 -19.87
N ILE A 106 1.48 6.34 -18.79
CA ILE A 106 2.46 6.71 -17.77
C ILE A 106 3.21 5.48 -17.28
N ASP A 107 4.49 5.65 -16.91
CA ASP A 107 5.30 4.56 -16.35
C ASP A 107 4.69 4.02 -15.05
N PRO A 108 4.32 2.74 -14.99
CA PRO A 108 3.75 2.11 -13.80
C PRO A 108 4.63 2.25 -12.54
N ASN A 109 5.95 2.32 -12.69
CA ASN A 109 6.84 2.50 -11.55
C ASN A 109 6.63 3.86 -10.86
N LEU A 110 6.30 4.90 -11.62
CA LEU A 110 5.96 6.20 -11.05
C LEU A 110 4.65 6.14 -10.27
N VAL A 111 3.67 5.38 -10.76
CA VAL A 111 2.39 5.17 -10.08
C VAL A 111 2.56 4.35 -8.80
N VAL A 112 3.36 3.29 -8.84
CA VAL A 112 3.71 2.49 -7.65
C VAL A 112 4.39 3.35 -6.59
N ASN A 113 5.36 4.17 -6.99
CA ASN A 113 6.03 5.09 -6.07
C ASN A 113 5.07 6.12 -5.48
N HIS A 114 4.14 6.65 -6.29
CA HIS A 114 3.08 7.55 -5.82
C HIS A 114 2.17 6.84 -4.80
N ALA A 115 1.77 5.59 -5.07
CA ALA A 115 0.95 4.79 -4.17
C ALA A 115 1.61 4.59 -2.79
N TYR A 116 2.92 4.27 -2.75
CA TYR A 116 3.63 4.15 -1.48
C TYR A 116 3.74 5.48 -0.73
N ASN A 117 4.01 6.59 -1.43
CA ASN A 117 4.04 7.91 -0.81
C ASN A 117 2.68 8.31 -0.25
N LEU A 118 1.60 8.08 -1.00
CA LEU A 118 0.24 8.37 -0.54
C LEU A 118 -0.15 7.47 0.64
N ALA A 119 0.17 6.18 0.60
CA ALA A 119 -0.07 5.26 1.72
C ALA A 119 0.64 5.72 3.00
N SER A 120 1.91 6.16 2.89
CA SER A 120 2.65 6.75 4.01
C SER A 120 1.98 8.04 4.51
N TYR A 121 1.56 8.92 3.61
CA TYR A 121 0.83 10.14 3.97
C TYR A 121 -0.48 9.83 4.73
N LEU A 122 -1.29 8.90 4.24
CA LEU A 122 -2.55 8.51 4.89
C LEU A 122 -2.30 7.98 6.30
N LEU A 123 -1.33 7.08 6.46
CA LEU A 123 -1.00 6.52 7.77
C LEU A 123 -0.44 7.58 8.73
N ASN A 124 0.44 8.46 8.25
CA ASN A 124 1.06 9.50 9.08
C ASN A 124 0.09 10.63 9.47
N ASN A 125 -1.03 10.79 8.75
CA ASN A 125 -2.01 11.85 9.00
C ASN A 125 -3.39 11.34 9.45
N ASP A 126 -3.46 10.09 9.95
CA ASP A 126 -4.68 9.47 10.48
C ASP A 126 -5.83 9.40 9.43
N ASN A 127 -5.46 9.05 8.19
CA ASN A 127 -6.37 8.92 7.05
C ASN A 127 -7.32 10.12 6.88
N PRO A 128 -6.80 11.31 6.50
CA PRO A 128 -7.60 12.51 6.43
C PRO A 128 -8.54 12.58 5.21
N MET A 129 -8.37 11.66 4.24
CA MET A 129 -9.03 11.73 2.92
C MET A 129 -10.53 11.47 3.00
N LYS A 130 -11.25 12.24 2.21
CA LYS A 130 -12.70 12.11 2.01
C LYS A 130 -12.99 11.94 0.52
N ASP A 131 -14.18 11.44 0.24
CA ASP A 131 -14.67 11.36 -1.12
C ASP A 131 -14.70 12.75 -1.78
N GLY A 132 -14.08 12.87 -2.95
CA GLY A 132 -13.94 14.13 -3.69
C GLY A 132 -12.71 14.96 -3.35
N ASP A 133 -11.93 14.61 -2.34
CA ASP A 133 -10.64 15.27 -2.09
C ASP A 133 -9.65 15.04 -3.23
N THR A 134 -8.54 15.78 -3.21
CA THR A 134 -7.50 15.65 -4.23
C THR A 134 -6.15 15.34 -3.62
N VAL A 135 -5.32 14.70 -4.41
CA VAL A 135 -3.89 14.45 -4.12
C VAL A 135 -3.01 15.03 -5.21
N ASP A 136 -1.78 15.36 -4.85
CA ASP A 136 -0.79 15.87 -5.79
C ASP A 136 -0.50 14.83 -6.89
N GLY A 137 -0.48 15.29 -8.15
CA GLY A 137 -0.20 14.42 -9.30
C GLY A 137 1.27 14.36 -9.69
N ILE A 138 1.56 13.71 -10.82
CA ILE A 138 2.93 13.51 -11.32
C ILE A 138 3.17 14.36 -12.57
N ARG A 139 4.32 15.05 -12.59
CA ARG A 139 4.91 15.70 -13.79
C ARG A 139 6.39 15.40 -13.86
N ASN A 140 6.86 14.94 -15.03
CA ASN A 140 8.28 14.62 -15.28
C ASN A 140 8.90 13.71 -14.20
N GLY A 141 8.15 12.68 -13.77
CA GLY A 141 8.59 11.71 -12.77
C GLY A 141 8.63 12.22 -11.32
N ARG A 142 8.05 13.38 -11.03
CA ARG A 142 8.00 13.97 -9.69
C ARG A 142 6.57 14.29 -9.29
N ILE A 143 6.27 14.14 -8.02
CA ILE A 143 5.01 14.62 -7.43
C ILE A 143 5.04 16.15 -7.39
N VAL A 144 3.97 16.80 -7.87
CA VAL A 144 3.88 18.26 -7.99
C VAL A 144 2.49 18.74 -7.53
N GLN A 145 2.44 19.86 -6.81
CA GLN A 145 1.23 20.41 -6.22
C GLN A 145 0.28 21.09 -7.23
N ASP A 146 0.78 21.48 -8.38
CA ASP A 146 0.00 22.16 -9.43
C ASP A 146 -0.79 21.20 -10.34
N ILE A 147 -0.66 19.91 -10.15
CA ILE A 147 -1.52 18.87 -10.71
C ILE A 147 -2.27 18.20 -9.57
N GLN A 148 -3.60 18.23 -9.64
CA GLN A 148 -4.44 17.62 -8.60
C GLN A 148 -5.25 16.47 -9.20
N TRP A 149 -5.14 15.30 -8.59
CA TRP A 149 -5.88 14.10 -8.95
C TRP A 149 -7.00 13.87 -7.94
N LYS A 150 -8.22 13.76 -8.45
CA LYS A 150 -9.40 13.56 -7.62
C LYS A 150 -9.42 12.14 -7.05
N CYS A 151 -9.80 12.03 -5.78
CA CYS A 151 -9.97 10.76 -5.08
C CYS A 151 -11.45 10.46 -4.87
N GLN A 152 -11.83 9.20 -4.94
CA GLN A 152 -13.19 8.74 -4.61
C GLN A 152 -13.16 7.31 -4.07
N TYR A 153 -14.11 7.00 -3.20
CA TYR A 153 -14.26 5.63 -2.70
C TYR A 153 -15.06 4.80 -3.69
N GLU A 154 -14.50 3.66 -4.09
CA GLU A 154 -15.10 2.74 -5.06
C GLU A 154 -14.87 1.28 -4.65
N ASP A 155 -15.53 0.37 -5.37
CA ASP A 155 -15.20 -1.04 -5.31
C ASP A 155 -13.94 -1.36 -6.11
N ALA A 156 -13.09 -2.22 -5.58
CA ALA A 156 -11.84 -2.61 -6.24
C ALA A 156 -12.10 -3.32 -7.58
N LEU A 157 -11.38 -2.91 -8.62
CA LEU A 157 -11.39 -3.55 -9.94
C LEU A 157 -10.75 -4.95 -9.91
N ILE A 158 -9.78 -5.14 -9.01
CA ILE A 158 -8.99 -6.37 -8.92
C ILE A 158 -9.26 -7.07 -7.59
N GLN A 159 -9.44 -8.39 -7.65
CA GLN A 159 -9.64 -9.22 -6.46
C GLN A 159 -8.49 -9.09 -5.43
N PRO A 160 -8.78 -9.19 -4.13
CA PRO A 160 -10.08 -9.47 -3.51
C PRO A 160 -11.05 -8.28 -3.55
N ALA A 161 -12.36 -8.58 -3.57
CA ALA A 161 -13.40 -7.55 -3.51
C ALA A 161 -13.28 -6.76 -2.18
N ARG A 162 -13.18 -5.45 -2.27
CA ARG A 162 -13.03 -4.53 -1.15
C ARG A 162 -13.31 -3.09 -1.57
N ALA A 163 -13.57 -2.22 -0.62
CA ALA A 163 -13.53 -0.78 -0.86
C ALA A 163 -12.08 -0.31 -1.06
N VAL A 164 -11.88 0.64 -1.96
CA VAL A 164 -10.59 1.28 -2.25
C VAL A 164 -10.78 2.79 -2.36
N LEU A 165 -9.70 3.54 -2.10
CA LEU A 165 -9.59 4.93 -2.51
C LEU A 165 -9.02 4.94 -3.92
N ASP A 166 -9.86 5.22 -4.90
CA ASP A 166 -9.49 5.30 -6.30
C ASP A 166 -8.98 6.70 -6.65
N ILE A 167 -7.86 6.76 -7.35
CA ILE A 167 -7.16 7.98 -7.72
C ILE A 167 -7.34 8.24 -9.23
N CYS A 168 -8.19 9.22 -9.56
CA CYS A 168 -8.42 9.63 -10.94
C CYS A 168 -7.26 10.49 -11.46
N MET A 169 -6.40 9.90 -12.26
CA MET A 169 -5.11 10.48 -12.70
C MET A 169 -5.24 11.55 -13.82
N GLY A 170 -6.41 12.18 -13.97
CA GLY A 170 -6.65 13.22 -14.98
C GLY A 170 -6.44 12.69 -16.39
N LYS A 171 -5.52 13.28 -17.16
CA LYS A 171 -5.25 12.86 -18.54
C LYS A 171 -4.71 11.43 -18.69
N TYR A 172 -4.24 10.83 -17.64
CA TYR A 172 -3.78 9.45 -17.61
C TYR A 172 -4.85 8.47 -17.11
N ALA A 173 -6.01 8.96 -16.66
CA ALA A 173 -7.07 8.12 -16.14
C ALA A 173 -7.68 7.25 -17.24
N ALA A 174 -7.81 5.95 -16.98
CA ALA A 174 -8.48 4.98 -17.82
C ALA A 174 -9.90 4.66 -17.29
N GLY A 175 -10.72 4.07 -18.14
CA GLY A 175 -12.11 3.75 -17.84
C GLY A 175 -13.03 4.98 -17.87
N TYR A 176 -14.35 4.69 -17.85
CA TYR A 176 -15.36 5.74 -17.80
C TYR A 176 -15.54 6.17 -16.33
N ARG A 177 -15.21 7.43 -16.07
CA ARG A 177 -15.40 8.04 -14.76
C ARG A 177 -16.35 9.22 -14.93
N GLY A 178 -17.61 8.97 -14.59
CA GLY A 178 -18.69 9.96 -14.69
C GLY A 178 -18.53 11.13 -13.71
#